data_61d07e0b07a02c82643c0e8d5a15f23e
#
_entry.id   61d07e0b07a02c82643c0e8d5a15f23e
#
_cell.length_a   1.000
_cell.length_b   1.000
_cell.length_c   1.000
_cell.angle_alpha   90.00
_cell.angle_beta   90.00
_cell.angle_gamma   90.00
#
_symmetry.space_group_name_H-M   'P 1'
#
loop_
_entity.id
_entity.type
_entity.pdbx_description
1 polymer ?
#
loop_
_entity_poly.entity_id
_entity_poly.type
_entity_poly.pdbx_seq_one_letter_code
_entity_poly.pdbx_strand_id
1 'polypeptide(L)'
;MQYVIPAPRQAAIDVVGTDAKFPVRRIWCVGRNYADHAREMGHDPNREPPFFFAKPSDAIVPNNSTIAYPAQTKDLHHEIELVICIGKGGKNIPQDKALDYVFGYALGLDMTRRDLQSDAKKLQRPWEMGKSFDESCPITAVQPADKIGHPKAGAIWLKVNGEVKQKGDLNQQIWQIDEAIAYLSTFVALEPGDIIMIGTPAGVGPCKAGDTLEGHCDGVGDLKVTYRAA
;
A
#
# COMPACT_ATOMS: atom_id res chain seq x y z
N MET A 1 14.24 -21.83 19.28
CA MET A 1 13.48 -21.06 20.28
C MET A 1 12.19 -21.79 20.55
N GLN A 2 11.79 -21.99 21.81
CA GLN A 2 10.55 -22.66 22.19
C GLN A 2 9.52 -21.62 22.61
N TYR A 3 8.29 -21.70 22.07
CA TYR A 3 7.18 -20.80 22.39
C TYR A 3 6.13 -21.53 23.23
N VAL A 4 5.42 -20.80 24.08
CA VAL A 4 4.34 -21.34 24.92
C VAL A 4 3.03 -21.57 24.15
N ILE A 5 2.89 -20.95 22.99
CA ILE A 5 1.82 -21.16 22.00
C ILE A 5 2.47 -21.31 20.61
N PRO A 6 1.80 -21.85 19.59
CA PRO A 6 2.33 -21.87 18.23
C PRO A 6 2.73 -20.48 17.76
N ALA A 7 3.88 -20.35 17.12
CA ALA A 7 4.30 -19.08 16.53
C ALA A 7 3.29 -18.62 15.47
N PRO A 8 2.97 -17.31 15.38
CA PRO A 8 2.14 -16.79 14.32
C PRO A 8 2.77 -17.07 12.96
N ARG A 9 1.94 -17.29 11.95
CA ARG A 9 2.41 -17.49 10.57
C ARG A 9 3.14 -16.24 10.10
N GLN A 10 4.32 -16.40 9.50
CA GLN A 10 5.01 -15.30 8.83
C GLN A 10 4.20 -14.83 7.62
N ALA A 11 3.79 -13.57 7.63
CA ALA A 11 3.21 -12.94 6.45
C ALA A 11 4.26 -12.85 5.35
N ALA A 12 3.91 -13.19 4.12
CA ALA A 12 4.85 -13.21 3.02
C ALA A 12 4.16 -12.97 1.68
N ILE A 13 4.88 -12.38 0.74
CA ILE A 13 4.45 -12.08 -0.62
C ILE A 13 5.24 -12.94 -1.61
N ASP A 14 4.60 -13.39 -2.68
CA ASP A 14 5.28 -14.09 -3.77
C ASP A 14 6.26 -13.15 -4.47
N VAL A 15 7.31 -13.72 -5.06
CA VAL A 15 8.32 -12.96 -5.82
C VAL A 15 8.36 -13.51 -7.24
N VAL A 16 8.26 -12.63 -8.24
CA VAL A 16 8.27 -13.03 -9.63
C VAL A 16 9.62 -13.68 -10.00
N GLY A 17 9.55 -14.82 -10.69
CA GLY A 17 10.72 -15.54 -11.17
C GLY A 17 11.40 -16.47 -10.15
N THR A 18 10.78 -16.71 -8.98
CA THR A 18 11.30 -17.64 -7.98
C THR A 18 10.16 -18.25 -7.13
N ASP A 19 10.41 -19.40 -6.52
CA ASP A 19 9.51 -20.00 -5.53
C ASP A 19 9.73 -19.42 -4.11
N ALA A 20 10.80 -18.63 -3.92
CA ALA A 20 11.07 -17.95 -2.66
C ALA A 20 10.06 -16.81 -2.43
N LYS A 21 9.76 -16.53 -1.17
CA LYS A 21 8.82 -15.50 -0.78
C LYS A 21 9.54 -14.34 -0.10
N PHE A 22 9.02 -13.14 -0.29
CA PHE A 22 9.45 -11.95 0.44
C PHE A 22 8.72 -11.93 1.80
N PRO A 23 9.43 -12.06 2.94
CA PRO A 23 8.81 -12.03 4.27
C PRO A 23 8.41 -10.59 4.61
N VAL A 24 7.17 -10.40 5.06
CA VAL A 24 6.70 -9.06 5.44
C VAL A 24 6.85 -8.85 6.94
N ARG A 25 7.54 -7.78 7.31
CA ARG A 25 7.78 -7.38 8.69
C ARG A 25 6.80 -6.30 9.15
N ARG A 26 6.72 -5.17 8.45
CA ARG A 26 5.83 -4.04 8.73
C ARG A 26 5.31 -3.47 7.41
N ILE A 27 4.12 -2.90 7.47
CA ILE A 27 3.51 -2.15 6.37
C ILE A 27 3.39 -0.70 6.80
N TRP A 28 4.15 0.18 6.16
CA TRP A 28 4.04 1.62 6.28
C TRP A 28 3.22 2.16 5.12
N CYS A 29 2.42 3.19 5.37
CA CYS A 29 1.63 3.86 4.34
C CYS A 29 1.89 5.35 4.41
N VAL A 30 2.09 5.98 3.25
CA VAL A 30 2.30 7.43 3.10
C VAL A 30 0.96 8.10 2.84
N GLY A 31 0.54 8.98 3.72
CA GLY A 31 -0.70 9.73 3.53
C GLY A 31 -0.53 10.89 2.56
N ARG A 32 -1.54 11.09 1.66
CA ARG A 32 -1.68 12.27 0.78
C ARG A 32 -0.49 12.52 -0.16
N ASN A 33 -0.04 11.50 -0.86
CA ASN A 33 1.14 11.61 -1.71
C ASN A 33 0.85 11.94 -3.19
N TYR A 34 -0.40 12.22 -3.56
CA TYR A 34 -0.77 12.72 -4.88
C TYR A 34 -1.54 14.02 -4.73
N ALA A 35 -1.14 15.07 -5.49
CA ALA A 35 -1.71 16.41 -5.34
C ALA A 35 -3.22 16.44 -5.64
N ASP A 36 -3.67 15.74 -6.67
CA ASP A 36 -5.09 15.69 -7.04
C ASP A 36 -5.92 14.92 -6.00
N HIS A 37 -5.38 13.83 -5.44
CA HIS A 37 -6.02 13.12 -4.33
C HIS A 37 -6.09 14.00 -3.06
N ALA A 38 -5.05 14.77 -2.77
CA ALA A 38 -5.07 15.70 -1.63
C ALA A 38 -6.20 16.74 -1.80
N ARG A 39 -6.36 17.32 -3.00
CA ARG A 39 -7.47 18.24 -3.32
C ARG A 39 -8.84 17.58 -3.22
N GLU A 40 -9.01 16.36 -3.75
CA GLU A 40 -10.25 15.57 -3.66
C GLU A 40 -10.68 15.36 -2.21
N MET A 41 -9.72 15.16 -1.30
CA MET A 41 -9.96 15.00 0.13
C MET A 41 -10.08 16.31 0.91
N GLY A 42 -10.11 17.47 0.21
CA GLY A 42 -10.28 18.79 0.81
C GLY A 42 -9.03 19.34 1.50
N HIS A 43 -7.84 18.89 1.09
CA HIS A 43 -6.56 19.34 1.63
C HIS A 43 -5.77 20.18 0.62
N ASP A 44 -4.91 21.06 1.14
CA ASP A 44 -3.97 21.82 0.32
C ASP A 44 -2.94 20.86 -0.26
N PRO A 45 -2.70 20.88 -1.60
CA PRO A 45 -1.68 20.04 -2.24
C PRO A 45 -0.25 20.56 -2.03
N ASN A 46 -0.04 21.61 -1.22
CA ASN A 46 1.28 22.06 -0.87
C ASN A 46 2.11 20.92 -0.28
N ARG A 47 3.40 20.94 -0.60
CA ARG A 47 4.34 19.91 -0.18
C ARG A 47 4.62 19.99 1.32
N GLU A 48 3.65 19.54 2.12
CA GLU A 48 3.85 19.31 3.54
C GLU A 48 4.75 18.07 3.74
N PRO A 49 5.47 17.97 4.88
CA PRO A 49 6.15 16.72 5.23
C PRO A 49 5.17 15.54 5.18
N PRO A 50 5.58 14.38 4.59
CA PRO A 50 4.72 13.23 4.53
C PRO A 50 4.44 12.73 5.96
N PHE A 51 3.21 12.28 6.20
CA PHE A 51 2.90 11.57 7.43
C PHE A 51 2.69 10.09 7.13
N PHE A 52 2.93 9.27 8.15
CA PHE A 52 2.89 7.83 8.02
C PHE A 52 1.87 7.24 8.98
N PHE A 53 1.25 6.16 8.53
CA PHE A 53 0.45 5.26 9.35
C PHE A 53 0.81 3.82 8.98
N ALA A 54 0.30 2.84 9.71
CA ALA A 54 0.67 1.46 9.51
C ALA A 54 -0.55 0.56 9.26
N LYS A 55 -0.32 -0.54 8.54
CA LYS A 55 -1.18 -1.72 8.53
C LYS A 55 -0.45 -2.88 9.21
N PRO A 56 -1.14 -3.82 9.84
CA PRO A 56 -0.50 -5.02 10.35
C PRO A 56 -0.01 -5.91 9.19
N SER A 57 1.08 -6.63 9.37
CA SER A 57 1.67 -7.45 8.31
C SER A 57 0.76 -8.60 7.86
N ASP A 58 -0.13 -9.06 8.72
CA ASP A 58 -1.12 -10.11 8.43
C ASP A 58 -2.38 -9.59 7.71
N ALA A 59 -2.48 -8.28 7.45
CA ALA A 59 -3.52 -7.72 6.58
C ALA A 59 -3.35 -8.05 5.09
N ILE A 60 -2.22 -8.67 4.71
CA ILE A 60 -1.91 -9.01 3.32
C ILE A 60 -2.86 -10.07 2.78
N VAL A 61 -3.33 -9.80 1.56
CA VAL A 61 -4.13 -10.74 0.75
C VAL A 61 -3.42 -10.99 -0.58
N PRO A 62 -3.18 -12.24 -0.97
CA PRO A 62 -2.59 -12.56 -2.27
C PRO A 62 -3.47 -12.08 -3.43
N ASN A 63 -2.82 -11.77 -4.56
CA ASN A 63 -3.50 -11.46 -5.81
C ASN A 63 -4.48 -12.58 -6.23
N ASN A 64 -5.52 -12.21 -6.96
CA ASN A 64 -6.61 -13.11 -7.43
C ASN A 64 -7.44 -13.75 -6.30
N SER A 65 -7.45 -13.17 -5.11
CA SER A 65 -8.26 -13.66 -3.98
C SER A 65 -9.71 -13.20 -4.07
N THR A 66 -10.59 -14.00 -3.46
CA THR A 66 -11.96 -13.61 -3.13
C THR A 66 -12.05 -13.49 -1.61
N ILE A 67 -12.31 -12.29 -1.12
CA ILE A 67 -12.33 -11.95 0.31
C ILE A 67 -13.72 -11.49 0.76
N ALA A 68 -14.00 -11.62 2.05
CA ALA A 68 -15.26 -11.15 2.61
C ALA A 68 -15.28 -9.61 2.67
N TYR A 69 -16.45 -9.02 2.39
CA TYR A 69 -16.65 -7.60 2.67
C TYR A 69 -16.48 -7.37 4.18
N PRO A 70 -15.63 -6.42 4.61
CA PRO A 70 -15.30 -6.28 6.02
C PRO A 70 -16.50 -5.87 6.87
N ALA A 71 -16.59 -6.43 8.07
CA ALA A 71 -17.59 -6.03 9.05
C ALA A 71 -17.35 -4.59 9.55
N GLN A 72 -18.35 -4.03 10.23
CA GLN A 72 -18.27 -2.72 10.90
C GLN A 72 -18.01 -1.53 9.96
N THR A 73 -18.32 -1.66 8.67
CA THR A 73 -18.30 -0.53 7.73
C THR A 73 -19.45 -0.63 6.73
N LYS A 74 -19.92 0.50 6.28
CA LYS A 74 -20.87 0.66 5.17
C LYS A 74 -20.26 1.43 4.00
N ASP A 75 -18.98 1.81 4.13
CA ASP A 75 -18.28 2.68 3.20
C ASP A 75 -16.82 2.24 3.07
N LEU A 76 -16.60 1.09 2.38
CA LEU A 76 -15.27 0.57 2.09
C LEU A 76 -14.75 1.19 0.80
N HIS A 77 -13.63 1.90 0.86
CA HIS A 77 -12.99 2.53 -0.28
C HIS A 77 -11.73 1.78 -0.73
N HIS A 78 -11.50 1.80 -2.04
CA HIS A 78 -10.26 1.35 -2.66
C HIS A 78 -9.24 2.50 -2.77
N GLU A 79 -7.96 2.20 -2.61
CA GLU A 79 -6.83 3.10 -2.84
C GLU A 79 -5.70 2.28 -3.49
N ILE A 80 -5.53 2.41 -4.82
CA ILE A 80 -4.48 1.70 -5.56
C ILE A 80 -3.13 2.37 -5.34
N GLU A 81 -2.09 1.62 -4.99
CA GLU A 81 -0.79 2.16 -4.60
C GLU A 81 0.38 1.33 -5.13
N LEU A 82 1.45 2.00 -5.56
CA LEU A 82 2.75 1.37 -5.68
C LEU A 82 3.25 1.00 -4.28
N VAL A 83 3.81 -0.20 -4.16
CA VAL A 83 4.39 -0.71 -2.91
C VAL A 83 5.88 -0.92 -3.08
N ILE A 84 6.67 -0.34 -2.19
CA ILE A 84 8.13 -0.48 -2.13
C ILE A 84 8.46 -1.58 -1.13
N CYS A 85 9.25 -2.56 -1.53
CA CYS A 85 9.72 -3.66 -0.68
C CYS A 85 11.18 -3.44 -0.27
N ILE A 86 11.44 -3.28 1.02
CA ILE A 86 12.78 -3.01 1.56
C ILE A 86 13.57 -4.31 1.73
N GLY A 87 14.73 -4.39 1.09
CA GLY A 87 15.62 -5.56 1.14
C GLY A 87 16.85 -5.38 2.01
N LYS A 88 17.18 -4.15 2.42
CA LYS A 88 18.33 -3.82 3.24
C LYS A 88 17.96 -2.91 4.38
N GLY A 89 18.46 -3.17 5.58
CA GLY A 89 18.19 -2.36 6.77
C GLY A 89 19.00 -1.06 6.81
N GLY A 90 18.43 -0.01 7.41
CA GLY A 90 19.10 1.27 7.61
C GLY A 90 18.28 2.26 8.42
N LYS A 91 18.98 3.25 8.98
CA LYS A 91 18.39 4.39 9.69
C LYS A 91 19.08 5.68 9.23
N ASN A 92 18.35 6.79 9.14
CA ASN A 92 18.85 8.04 8.60
C ASN A 92 19.49 7.86 7.21
N ILE A 93 18.80 7.12 6.34
CA ILE A 93 19.29 6.78 5.00
C ILE A 93 19.37 8.05 4.17
N PRO A 94 20.55 8.38 3.59
CA PRO A 94 20.66 9.51 2.67
C PRO A 94 19.79 9.29 1.42
N GLN A 95 19.11 10.34 0.95
CA GLN A 95 18.19 10.24 -0.19
C GLN A 95 18.86 9.67 -1.45
N ASP A 96 20.09 10.09 -1.75
CA ASP A 96 20.88 9.62 -2.89
C ASP A 96 21.28 8.13 -2.81
N LYS A 97 21.07 7.49 -1.64
CA LYS A 97 21.33 6.08 -1.39
C LYS A 97 20.04 5.27 -1.13
N ALA A 98 18.90 5.92 -1.07
CA ALA A 98 17.66 5.29 -0.62
C ALA A 98 17.24 4.11 -1.53
N LEU A 99 17.45 4.22 -2.84
CA LEU A 99 17.10 3.16 -3.79
C LEU A 99 17.97 1.90 -3.64
N ASP A 100 19.18 2.00 -3.08
CA ASP A 100 20.07 0.85 -2.79
C ASP A 100 19.47 -0.08 -1.70
N TYR A 101 18.43 0.35 -1.00
CA TYR A 101 17.74 -0.40 0.06
C TYR A 101 16.51 -1.16 -0.44
N VAL A 102 16.09 -0.91 -1.68
CA VAL A 102 14.90 -1.50 -2.27
C VAL A 102 15.22 -2.88 -2.85
N PHE A 103 14.46 -3.89 -2.43
CA PHE A 103 14.47 -5.22 -3.05
C PHE A 103 13.65 -5.26 -4.33
N GLY A 104 12.49 -4.61 -4.34
CA GLY A 104 11.57 -4.64 -5.47
C GLY A 104 10.29 -3.86 -5.21
N TYR A 105 9.34 -4.04 -6.10
CA TYR A 105 8.07 -3.33 -6.12
C TYR A 105 6.90 -4.27 -6.32
N ALA A 106 5.76 -3.91 -5.72
CA ALA A 106 4.49 -4.57 -5.92
C ALA A 106 3.38 -3.53 -6.16
N LEU A 107 2.21 -3.99 -6.58
CA LEU A 107 1.01 -3.18 -6.65
C LEU A 107 0.07 -3.64 -5.53
N GLY A 108 -0.47 -2.69 -4.75
CA GLY A 108 -1.33 -3.01 -3.62
C GLY A 108 -2.58 -2.14 -3.54
N LEU A 109 -3.50 -2.53 -2.67
CA LEU A 109 -4.66 -1.73 -2.28
C LEU A 109 -4.56 -1.38 -0.79
N ASP A 110 -4.57 -0.07 -0.48
CA ASP A 110 -4.78 0.42 0.87
C ASP A 110 -6.29 0.53 1.15
N MET A 111 -6.93 -0.64 1.41
CA MET A 111 -8.35 -0.67 1.67
C MET A 111 -8.71 0.08 2.94
N THR A 112 -9.74 0.92 2.85
CA THR A 112 -10.09 1.89 3.87
C THR A 112 -11.56 1.79 4.25
N ARG A 113 -11.87 1.53 5.52
CA ARG A 113 -13.19 1.77 6.09
C ARG A 113 -13.35 3.28 6.26
N ARG A 114 -13.88 3.93 5.22
CA ARG A 114 -13.87 5.40 5.10
C ARG A 114 -14.71 6.09 6.16
N ASP A 115 -15.84 5.50 6.49
CA ASP A 115 -16.71 5.97 7.59
C ASP A 115 -15.95 6.01 8.92
N LEU A 116 -15.27 4.91 9.30
CA LEU A 116 -14.49 4.85 10.55
C LEU A 116 -13.29 5.80 10.54
N GLN A 117 -12.60 5.92 9.40
CA GLN A 117 -11.51 6.89 9.26
C GLN A 117 -12.01 8.33 9.40
N SER A 118 -13.16 8.65 8.79
CA SER A 118 -13.77 9.98 8.86
C SER A 118 -14.16 10.35 10.29
N ASP A 119 -14.73 9.41 11.02
CA ASP A 119 -15.06 9.62 12.44
C ASP A 119 -13.81 9.77 13.30
N ALA A 120 -12.76 8.97 13.04
CA ALA A 120 -11.48 9.13 13.73
C ALA A 120 -10.86 10.52 13.49
N LYS A 121 -10.91 11.02 12.22
CA LYS A 121 -10.46 12.38 11.90
C LYS A 121 -11.23 13.46 12.66
N LYS A 122 -12.58 13.38 12.66
CA LYS A 122 -13.44 14.34 13.39
C LYS A 122 -13.17 14.37 14.89
N LEU A 123 -12.91 13.19 15.47
CA LEU A 123 -12.68 13.00 16.89
C LEU A 123 -11.19 13.09 17.28
N GLN A 124 -10.31 13.41 16.34
CA GLN A 124 -8.85 13.48 16.53
C GLN A 124 -8.28 12.19 17.14
N ARG A 125 -8.76 11.03 16.66
CA ARG A 125 -8.35 9.70 17.09
C ARG A 125 -7.45 9.04 16.05
N PRO A 126 -6.67 8.01 16.44
CA PRO A 126 -5.90 7.17 15.52
C PRO A 126 -6.79 6.51 14.45
N TRP A 127 -6.19 6.16 13.29
CA TRP A 127 -6.92 5.65 12.12
C TRP A 127 -6.99 4.12 12.04
N GLU A 128 -6.42 3.40 13.01
CA GLU A 128 -6.22 1.96 12.97
C GLU A 128 -7.50 1.21 12.60
N MET A 129 -8.66 1.55 13.19
CA MET A 129 -9.92 0.86 12.88
C MET A 129 -10.41 1.12 11.46
N GLY A 130 -9.99 2.21 10.85
CA GLY A 130 -10.27 2.55 9.45
C GLY A 130 -9.26 1.97 8.46
N LYS A 131 -8.00 1.74 8.89
CA LYS A 131 -6.86 1.40 8.02
C LYS A 131 -6.23 0.04 8.30
N SER A 132 -6.20 -0.39 9.57
CA SER A 132 -5.44 -1.55 10.04
C SER A 132 -6.37 -2.70 10.41
N PHE A 133 -7.12 -3.23 9.44
CA PHE A 133 -8.05 -4.33 9.63
C PHE A 133 -7.67 -5.54 8.78
N ASP A 134 -8.23 -6.70 9.12
CA ASP A 134 -7.96 -7.96 8.44
C ASP A 134 -8.25 -7.87 6.94
N GLU A 135 -7.39 -8.47 6.11
CA GLU A 135 -7.53 -8.50 4.66
C GLU A 135 -7.57 -7.11 3.99
N SER A 136 -7.02 -6.08 4.65
CA SER A 136 -7.04 -4.69 4.16
C SER A 136 -5.90 -4.33 3.20
N CYS A 137 -5.03 -5.27 2.85
CA CYS A 137 -3.89 -5.06 1.96
C CYS A 137 -3.78 -6.14 0.87
N PRO A 138 -4.71 -6.18 -0.10
CA PRO A 138 -4.49 -6.99 -1.32
C PRO A 138 -3.23 -6.53 -2.05
N ILE A 139 -2.38 -7.48 -2.48
CA ILE A 139 -1.08 -7.17 -3.06
C ILE A 139 -0.67 -8.18 -4.12
N THR A 140 0.04 -7.72 -5.16
CA THR A 140 0.65 -8.58 -6.19
C THR A 140 1.92 -9.26 -5.68
N ALA A 141 2.47 -10.18 -6.50
CA ALA A 141 3.85 -10.62 -6.33
C ALA A 141 4.82 -9.43 -6.50
N VAL A 142 5.96 -9.51 -5.80
CA VAL A 142 7.03 -8.50 -5.89
C VAL A 142 7.81 -8.70 -7.19
N GLN A 143 7.97 -7.62 -7.95
CA GLN A 143 8.93 -7.53 -9.07
C GLN A 143 10.28 -7.08 -8.51
N PRO A 144 11.34 -7.89 -8.63
CA PRO A 144 12.68 -7.49 -8.16
C PRO A 144 13.21 -6.25 -8.90
N ALA A 145 13.78 -5.30 -8.16
CA ALA A 145 14.29 -4.06 -8.72
C ALA A 145 15.46 -4.27 -9.70
N ASP A 146 16.21 -5.35 -9.56
CA ASP A 146 17.26 -5.73 -10.51
C ASP A 146 16.72 -6.15 -11.88
N LYS A 147 15.43 -6.45 -12.00
CA LYS A 147 14.74 -6.81 -13.25
C LYS A 147 14.03 -5.63 -13.90
N ILE A 148 13.39 -4.78 -13.11
CA ILE A 148 12.52 -3.71 -13.63
C ILE A 148 13.09 -2.30 -13.43
N GLY A 149 14.20 -2.15 -12.69
CA GLY A 149 14.72 -0.86 -12.25
C GLY A 149 13.85 -0.23 -11.16
N HIS A 150 13.93 1.10 -11.04
CA HIS A 150 13.14 1.88 -10.09
C HIS A 150 12.15 2.75 -10.86
N PRO A 151 10.83 2.44 -10.80
CA PRO A 151 9.80 3.14 -11.56
C PRO A 151 9.64 4.58 -11.05
N LYS A 152 9.82 5.57 -11.93
CA LYS A 152 9.64 7.01 -11.62
C LYS A 152 8.47 7.63 -12.37
N ALA A 153 7.96 6.95 -13.38
CA ALA A 153 6.82 7.32 -14.20
C ALA A 153 6.15 6.06 -14.72
N GLY A 154 4.94 6.18 -15.19
CA GLY A 154 4.13 5.09 -15.72
C GLY A 154 2.72 5.13 -15.18
N ALA A 155 1.78 4.61 -15.98
CA ALA A 155 0.37 4.61 -15.60
C ALA A 155 0.12 3.73 -14.38
N ILE A 156 -0.68 4.24 -13.45
CA ILE A 156 -1.31 3.49 -12.37
C ILE A 156 -2.81 3.73 -12.41
N TRP A 157 -3.61 2.64 -12.42
CA TRP A 157 -5.06 2.79 -12.47
C TRP A 157 -5.78 1.63 -11.77
N LEU A 158 -7.04 1.87 -11.42
CA LEU A 158 -7.94 0.86 -10.86
C LEU A 158 -9.32 0.94 -11.53
N LYS A 159 -9.87 -0.24 -11.80
CA LYS A 159 -11.25 -0.44 -12.24
C LYS A 159 -12.06 -1.14 -11.16
N VAL A 160 -13.32 -0.80 -11.07
CA VAL A 160 -14.34 -1.53 -10.32
C VAL A 160 -15.37 -2.04 -11.32
N ASN A 161 -15.55 -3.36 -11.43
CA ASN A 161 -16.45 -4.02 -12.37
C ASN A 161 -16.22 -3.56 -13.84
N GLY A 162 -14.95 -3.40 -14.24
CA GLY A 162 -14.55 -2.98 -15.58
C GLY A 162 -14.58 -1.46 -15.83
N GLU A 163 -15.14 -0.66 -14.92
CA GLU A 163 -15.16 0.81 -15.02
C GLU A 163 -13.95 1.44 -14.33
N VAL A 164 -13.20 2.31 -15.04
CA VAL A 164 -12.05 3.02 -14.45
C VAL A 164 -12.52 3.99 -13.38
N LYS A 165 -12.03 3.82 -12.16
CA LYS A 165 -12.31 4.69 -11.00
C LYS A 165 -11.12 5.55 -10.59
N GLN A 166 -9.91 4.97 -10.59
CA GLN A 166 -8.68 5.70 -10.32
C GLN A 166 -7.77 5.65 -11.53
N LYS A 167 -7.10 6.75 -11.82
CA LYS A 167 -6.08 6.84 -12.88
C LYS A 167 -5.09 7.95 -12.52
N GLY A 168 -3.81 7.62 -12.63
CA GLY A 168 -2.71 8.56 -12.41
C GLY A 168 -1.44 8.09 -13.09
N ASP A 169 -0.36 8.79 -12.82
CA ASP A 169 1.00 8.45 -13.22
C ASP A 169 1.92 8.52 -12.00
N LEU A 170 2.91 7.64 -11.92
CA LEU A 170 3.85 7.61 -10.80
C LEU A 170 4.64 8.91 -10.63
N ASN A 171 4.84 9.68 -11.71
CA ASN A 171 5.49 10.99 -11.67
C ASN A 171 4.66 12.10 -10.99
N GLN A 172 3.37 11.84 -10.70
CA GLN A 172 2.48 12.76 -9.99
C GLN A 172 2.59 12.65 -8.46
N GLN A 173 3.43 11.75 -7.95
CA GLN A 173 3.72 11.65 -6.53
C GLN A 173 4.39 12.94 -6.02
N ILE A 174 3.93 13.46 -4.89
CA ILE A 174 4.48 14.64 -4.22
C ILE A 174 5.85 14.30 -3.64
N TRP A 175 5.95 13.15 -2.98
CA TRP A 175 7.16 12.57 -2.42
C TRP A 175 7.53 11.34 -3.23
N GLN A 176 8.69 11.40 -3.89
CA GLN A 176 9.21 10.30 -4.68
C GLN A 176 9.70 9.15 -3.80
N ILE A 177 9.97 8.00 -4.38
CA ILE A 177 10.36 6.77 -3.68
C ILE A 177 11.55 6.99 -2.75
N ASP A 178 12.62 7.61 -3.26
CA ASP A 178 13.85 7.90 -2.53
C ASP A 178 13.65 8.89 -1.39
N GLU A 179 12.82 9.91 -1.60
CA GLU A 179 12.48 10.90 -0.60
C GLU A 179 11.65 10.27 0.55
N ALA A 180 10.65 9.45 0.21
CA ALA A 180 9.80 8.79 1.20
C ALA A 180 10.61 7.81 2.07
N ILE A 181 11.50 7.01 1.47
CA ILE A 181 12.40 6.11 2.19
C ILE A 181 13.32 6.89 3.12
N ALA A 182 14.01 7.91 2.60
CA ALA A 182 14.92 8.73 3.36
C ALA A 182 14.21 9.35 4.57
N TYR A 183 13.06 9.99 4.34
CA TYR A 183 12.31 10.67 5.40
C TYR A 183 11.77 9.69 6.45
N LEU A 184 11.15 8.57 6.05
CA LEU A 184 10.66 7.55 6.99
C LEU A 184 11.81 6.98 7.84
N SER A 185 13.00 6.80 7.25
CA SER A 185 14.16 6.26 7.96
C SER A 185 14.71 7.17 9.06
N THR A 186 14.30 8.43 9.12
CA THR A 186 14.63 9.33 10.24
C THR A 186 13.85 9.01 11.51
N PHE A 187 12.59 8.52 11.36
CA PHE A 187 11.73 8.16 12.49
C PHE A 187 12.00 6.74 12.98
N VAL A 188 12.21 5.81 12.05
CA VAL A 188 12.37 4.38 12.37
C VAL A 188 13.57 3.78 11.62
N ALA A 189 14.24 2.79 12.22
CA ALA A 189 15.13 1.94 11.44
C ALA A 189 14.29 1.07 10.50
N LEU A 190 14.54 1.18 9.19
CA LEU A 190 14.00 0.26 8.21
C LEU A 190 14.78 -1.05 8.27
N GLU A 191 14.09 -2.16 8.03
CA GLU A 191 14.68 -3.50 8.06
C GLU A 191 14.22 -4.30 6.84
N PRO A 192 14.96 -5.33 6.41
CA PRO A 192 14.51 -6.24 5.39
C PRO A 192 13.11 -6.79 5.73
N GLY A 193 12.21 -6.75 4.77
CA GLY A 193 10.82 -7.15 4.96
C GLY A 193 9.85 -6.00 5.30
N ASP A 194 10.33 -4.80 5.58
CA ASP A 194 9.44 -3.63 5.64
C ASP A 194 8.92 -3.32 4.23
N ILE A 195 7.64 -2.97 4.11
CA ILE A 195 7.06 -2.46 2.87
C ILE A 195 6.48 -1.06 3.08
N ILE A 196 6.46 -0.25 2.03
CA ILE A 196 5.96 1.12 2.06
C ILE A 196 4.96 1.28 0.91
N MET A 197 3.70 1.49 1.23
CA MET A 197 2.66 1.94 0.30
C MET A 197 2.80 3.44 0.13
N ILE A 198 2.98 3.92 -1.12
CA ILE A 198 3.45 5.29 -1.37
C ILE A 198 2.35 6.27 -1.79
N GLY A 199 1.10 5.97 -1.45
CA GLY A 199 -0.04 6.83 -1.73
C GLY A 199 -0.75 6.51 -3.04
N THR A 200 -1.99 6.99 -3.13
CA THR A 200 -2.95 6.67 -4.18
C THR A 200 -3.30 7.88 -5.04
N PRO A 201 -3.53 7.71 -6.37
CA PRO A 201 -4.05 8.78 -7.21
C PRO A 201 -5.53 9.10 -6.90
N ALA A 202 -6.02 10.22 -7.43
CA ALA A 202 -7.42 10.63 -7.32
C ALA A 202 -8.41 9.58 -7.88
N GLY A 203 -9.68 9.70 -7.50
CA GLY A 203 -10.76 8.80 -7.88
C GLY A 203 -11.00 7.69 -6.85
N VAL A 204 -10.57 7.87 -5.61
CA VAL A 204 -10.92 6.94 -4.52
C VAL A 204 -12.44 6.91 -4.34
N GLY A 205 -12.98 5.73 -4.06
CA GLY A 205 -14.42 5.59 -3.98
C GLY A 205 -14.85 4.26 -3.37
N PRO A 206 -16.16 4.11 -3.11
CA PRO A 206 -16.70 2.94 -2.46
C PRO A 206 -16.70 1.72 -3.37
N CYS A 207 -16.49 0.57 -2.76
CA CYS A 207 -16.80 -0.75 -3.32
C CYS A 207 -17.78 -1.50 -2.42
N LYS A 208 -18.42 -2.53 -2.96
CA LYS A 208 -19.47 -3.31 -2.32
C LYS A 208 -19.17 -4.81 -2.39
N ALA A 209 -19.89 -5.59 -1.60
CA ALA A 209 -19.94 -7.03 -1.81
C ALA A 209 -20.45 -7.37 -3.22
N GLY A 210 -19.76 -8.25 -3.91
CA GLY A 210 -19.98 -8.59 -5.31
C GLY A 210 -19.04 -7.87 -6.29
N ASP A 211 -18.39 -6.79 -5.87
CA ASP A 211 -17.51 -6.04 -6.75
C ASP A 211 -16.16 -6.76 -6.98
N THR A 212 -15.67 -6.62 -8.20
CA THR A 212 -14.32 -7.01 -8.59
C THR A 212 -13.49 -5.76 -8.87
N LEU A 213 -12.35 -5.67 -8.20
CA LEU A 213 -11.37 -4.61 -8.35
C LEU A 213 -10.21 -5.12 -9.19
N GLU A 214 -9.86 -4.39 -10.24
CA GLU A 214 -8.75 -4.70 -11.14
C GLU A 214 -7.82 -3.49 -11.22
N GLY A 215 -6.58 -3.66 -10.78
CA GLY A 215 -5.55 -2.62 -10.75
C GLY A 215 -4.40 -2.93 -11.68
N HIS A 216 -3.71 -1.89 -12.15
CA HIS A 216 -2.53 -1.98 -13.00
C HIS A 216 -1.50 -0.94 -12.62
N CYS A 217 -0.24 -1.30 -12.76
CA CYS A 217 0.87 -0.35 -12.73
C CYS A 217 1.92 -0.76 -13.75
N ASP A 218 2.26 0.17 -14.66
CA ASP A 218 3.26 -0.04 -15.71
C ASP A 218 4.57 -0.58 -15.12
N GLY A 219 5.09 -1.67 -15.69
CA GLY A 219 6.33 -2.31 -15.28
C GLY A 219 6.25 -3.11 -13.97
N VAL A 220 5.15 -3.01 -13.21
CA VAL A 220 4.97 -3.71 -11.93
C VAL A 220 3.99 -4.88 -12.04
N GLY A 221 2.85 -4.68 -12.71
CA GLY A 221 1.90 -5.76 -12.97
C GLY A 221 0.45 -5.43 -12.66
N ASP A 222 -0.36 -6.49 -12.63
CA ASP A 222 -1.82 -6.43 -12.50
C ASP A 222 -2.28 -7.05 -11.20
N LEU A 223 -3.26 -6.41 -10.55
CA LEU A 223 -3.90 -6.86 -9.33
C LEU A 223 -5.38 -7.13 -9.59
N LYS A 224 -5.89 -8.21 -9.02
CA LYS A 224 -7.33 -8.51 -9.01
C LYS A 224 -7.77 -9.02 -7.65
N VAL A 225 -8.89 -8.49 -7.16
CA VAL A 225 -9.55 -8.99 -5.95
C VAL A 225 -11.05 -8.87 -6.09
N THR A 226 -11.80 -9.85 -5.57
CA THR A 226 -13.27 -9.85 -5.58
C THR A 226 -13.79 -9.84 -4.14
N TYR A 227 -14.73 -8.96 -3.85
CA TYR A 227 -15.42 -8.94 -2.56
C TYR A 227 -16.69 -9.77 -2.63
N ARG A 228 -16.83 -10.75 -1.73
CA ARG A 228 -18.09 -11.50 -1.53
C ARG A 228 -18.84 -10.97 -0.31
N ALA A 229 -20.11 -11.26 -0.20
CA ALA A 229 -20.84 -11.04 1.04
C ALA A 229 -20.14 -11.75 2.22
N ALA A 230 -20.24 -11.18 3.41
CA ALA A 230 -19.67 -11.74 4.64
C ALA A 230 -20.33 -13.07 5.00
#